data_e5184c431ed2fc450bf5cd2252d26060
#
_entry.id   e5184c431ed2fc450bf5cd2252d26060
#
_cell.length_a   1.000
_cell.length_b   1.000
_cell.length_c   1.000
_cell.angle_alpha   90.00
_cell.angle_beta   90.00
_cell.angle_gamma   90.00
#
_symmetry.space_group_name_H-M   'P 1'
#
loop_
_entity.id
_entity.type
_entity.pdbx_description
1 polymer ?
#
loop_
_entity_poly.entity_id
_entity_poly.type
_entity_poly.pdbx_seq_one_letter_code
_entity_poly.pdbx_strand_id
1 'polypeptide(L)'
;MKIFLSLTLLQLSIFLSGQTPRKSANINIDSLILVKAKDAIGKPFPNFVAKNEKGKINNKSLMGKVVLINFWFEGCHPCLAEFDALNELAQKLKGNNDFEFISFTWDNTEAIKRVKEKYELQFKVFHVDDKECRRLNQNNGYPTTIILDRKGKIKYLACGGTTDKEKAKEFVMTTLLPEIQKEF
;
A
#
# COMPACT_ATOMS: atom_id res chain seq x y z
N MET A 1 -3.78 22.84 88.59
CA MET A 1 -4.70 22.33 87.57
C MET A 1 -3.93 22.41 86.25
N LYS A 2 -3.26 21.28 85.90
CA LYS A 2 -2.44 21.23 84.65
C LYS A 2 -3.16 20.42 83.63
N ILE A 3 -3.53 21.06 82.53
CA ILE A 3 -4.22 20.46 81.37
C ILE A 3 -3.12 19.92 80.48
N PHE A 4 -3.09 18.58 80.33
CA PHE A 4 -2.24 17.88 79.34
C PHE A 4 -2.93 17.90 77.98
N LEU A 5 -2.37 18.58 77.03
CA LEU A 5 -2.82 18.53 75.61
C LEU A 5 -2.08 17.40 74.90
N SER A 6 -2.83 16.31 74.65
CA SER A 6 -2.30 15.19 73.87
C SER A 6 -2.34 15.51 72.39
N LEU A 7 -1.19 15.60 71.76
CA LEU A 7 -1.00 15.84 70.33
C LEU A 7 -0.92 14.46 69.63
N THR A 8 -2.02 14.01 69.03
CA THR A 8 -2.02 12.81 68.19
C THR A 8 -1.51 13.16 66.82
N LEU A 9 -0.29 12.66 66.49
CA LEU A 9 0.24 12.72 65.12
C LEU A 9 -0.50 11.71 64.23
N LEU A 10 -1.27 12.23 63.28
CA LEU A 10 -1.86 11.45 62.22
C LEU A 10 -0.81 11.23 61.13
N GLN A 11 -0.26 10.00 61.05
CA GLN A 11 0.66 9.61 59.97
C GLN A 11 -0.13 9.35 58.71
N LEU A 12 -0.02 10.29 57.73
CA LEU A 12 -0.56 10.16 56.40
C LEU A 12 0.39 9.30 55.57
N SER A 13 0.08 8.01 55.44
CA SER A 13 0.80 7.09 54.58
C SER A 13 0.46 7.41 53.11
N ILE A 14 1.36 8.08 52.41
CA ILE A 14 1.29 8.30 50.96
C ILE A 14 1.61 6.99 50.27
N PHE A 15 0.58 6.29 49.78
CA PHE A 15 0.74 5.19 48.85
C PHE A 15 1.25 5.76 47.51
N LEU A 16 2.54 5.69 47.27
CA LEU A 16 3.15 5.93 45.99
C LEU A 16 2.81 4.73 45.11
N SER A 17 1.74 4.85 44.28
CA SER A 17 1.43 3.92 43.22
C SER A 17 2.56 3.95 42.21
N GLY A 18 3.44 2.99 42.26
CA GLY A 18 4.48 2.79 41.25
C GLY A 18 3.86 2.42 39.91
N GLN A 19 3.55 3.43 39.12
CA GLN A 19 3.24 3.23 37.72
C GLN A 19 4.54 2.88 37.02
N THR A 20 4.77 1.59 36.77
CA THR A 20 5.81 1.15 35.85
C THR A 20 5.50 1.77 34.46
N PRO A 21 6.44 2.51 33.86
CA PRO A 21 6.22 3.04 32.52
C PRO A 21 6.01 1.84 31.58
N ARG A 22 4.82 1.75 30.95
CA ARG A 22 4.62 0.84 29.83
C ARG A 22 5.67 1.20 28.79
N LYS A 23 6.66 0.33 28.60
CA LYS A 23 7.50 0.37 27.41
C LYS A 23 6.58 0.26 26.21
N SER A 24 6.32 1.39 25.54
CA SER A 24 5.75 1.35 24.21
C SER A 24 6.74 0.57 23.36
N ALA A 25 6.37 -0.62 22.93
CA ALA A 25 7.14 -1.32 21.91
C ALA A 25 7.13 -0.40 20.69
N ASN A 26 8.27 0.21 20.37
CA ASN A 26 8.47 0.88 19.09
C ASN A 26 8.41 -0.21 18.02
N ILE A 27 7.21 -0.48 17.53
CA ILE A 27 7.01 -1.35 16.37
C ILE A 27 7.57 -0.56 15.19
N ASN A 28 8.72 -0.99 14.69
CA ASN A 28 9.26 -0.44 13.46
C ASN A 28 8.30 -0.82 12.32
N ILE A 29 7.52 0.17 11.86
CA ILE A 29 6.53 0.00 10.78
C ILE A 29 7.19 -0.54 9.52
N ASP A 30 8.42 -0.10 9.20
CA ASP A 30 9.16 -0.58 8.03
C ASP A 30 9.47 -2.07 8.14
N SER A 31 9.83 -2.58 9.33
CA SER A 31 10.06 -4.01 9.55
C SER A 31 8.77 -4.82 9.42
N LEU A 32 7.62 -4.28 9.84
CA LEU A 32 6.32 -4.94 9.73
C LEU A 32 5.86 -5.04 8.26
N ILE A 33 6.09 -3.99 7.49
CA ILE A 33 5.81 -3.96 6.03
C ILE A 33 6.68 -4.99 5.32
N LEU A 34 7.97 -5.05 5.64
CA LEU A 34 8.90 -6.03 5.06
C LEU A 34 8.52 -7.47 5.40
N VAL A 35 8.05 -7.75 6.62
CA VAL A 35 7.58 -9.10 7.01
C VAL A 35 6.33 -9.48 6.23
N LYS A 36 5.33 -8.61 6.14
CA LYS A 36 4.11 -8.86 5.34
C LYS A 36 4.42 -9.08 3.85
N ALA A 37 5.33 -8.29 3.29
CA ALA A 37 5.77 -8.46 1.92
C ALA A 37 6.39 -9.86 1.70
N LYS A 38 7.29 -10.30 2.59
CA LYS A 38 7.91 -11.64 2.52
C LYS A 38 6.86 -12.76 2.57
N ASP A 39 5.85 -12.62 3.43
CA ASP A 39 4.79 -13.62 3.56
C ASP A 39 3.89 -13.72 2.32
N ALA A 40 3.79 -12.67 1.54
CA ALA A 40 3.00 -12.62 0.31
C ALA A 40 3.71 -13.24 -0.89
N ILE A 41 5.04 -13.15 -0.95
CA ILE A 41 5.85 -13.62 -2.09
C ILE A 41 5.64 -15.12 -2.32
N GLY A 42 5.44 -15.48 -3.58
CA GLY A 42 5.21 -16.86 -4.04
C GLY A 42 3.75 -17.34 -3.90
N LYS A 43 2.90 -16.62 -3.16
CA LYS A 43 1.48 -16.94 -3.04
C LYS A 43 0.69 -16.46 -4.26
N PRO A 44 -0.43 -17.13 -4.62
CA PRO A 44 -1.32 -16.61 -5.65
C PRO A 44 -1.92 -15.27 -5.23
N PHE A 45 -2.05 -14.34 -6.19
CA PHE A 45 -2.82 -13.12 -5.96
C PHE A 45 -4.29 -13.45 -5.68
N PRO A 46 -4.96 -12.76 -4.75
CA PRO A 46 -6.35 -13.06 -4.40
C PRO A 46 -7.28 -13.00 -5.62
N ASN A 47 -8.24 -13.92 -5.68
CA ASN A 47 -9.24 -13.92 -6.75
C ASN A 47 -10.06 -12.64 -6.73
N PHE A 48 -10.28 -12.06 -7.90
CA PHE A 48 -11.07 -10.84 -8.05
C PHE A 48 -11.84 -10.81 -9.37
N VAL A 49 -12.82 -9.93 -9.40
CA VAL A 49 -13.51 -9.50 -10.61
C VAL A 49 -13.72 -7.99 -10.53
N ALA A 50 -13.21 -7.26 -11.51
CA ALA A 50 -13.39 -5.82 -11.60
C ALA A 50 -13.88 -5.41 -12.99
N LYS A 51 -14.49 -4.22 -13.09
CA LYS A 51 -15.00 -3.64 -14.33
C LYS A 51 -14.56 -2.20 -14.48
N ASN A 52 -14.36 -1.78 -15.71
CA ASN A 52 -14.25 -0.38 -16.08
C ASN A 52 -15.02 -0.13 -17.39
N GLU A 53 -14.88 1.05 -17.97
CA GLU A 53 -15.53 1.43 -19.23
C GLU A 53 -15.13 0.56 -20.44
N LYS A 54 -13.96 -0.11 -20.38
CA LYS A 54 -13.44 -0.96 -21.47
C LYS A 54 -13.79 -2.43 -21.30
N GLY A 55 -14.38 -2.83 -20.15
CA GLY A 55 -14.79 -4.21 -19.94
C GLY A 55 -14.49 -4.75 -18.55
N LYS A 56 -14.47 -6.07 -18.46
CA LYS A 56 -14.30 -6.85 -17.23
C LYS A 56 -12.94 -7.53 -17.21
N ILE A 57 -12.30 -7.55 -16.03
CA ILE A 57 -11.03 -8.24 -15.78
C ILE A 57 -11.16 -9.17 -14.58
N ASN A 58 -10.39 -10.24 -14.57
CA ASN A 58 -10.25 -11.18 -13.45
C ASN A 58 -8.89 -11.89 -13.53
N ASN A 59 -8.57 -12.73 -12.53
CA ASN A 59 -7.30 -13.46 -12.51
C ASN A 59 -7.06 -14.29 -13.78
N LYS A 60 -8.11 -14.94 -14.34
CA LYS A 60 -7.97 -15.78 -15.54
C LYS A 60 -7.52 -14.96 -16.75
N SER A 61 -8.00 -13.72 -16.88
CA SER A 61 -7.62 -12.82 -17.99
C SER A 61 -6.20 -12.28 -17.89
N LEU A 62 -5.55 -12.44 -16.74
CA LEU A 62 -4.16 -12.05 -16.49
C LEU A 62 -3.16 -13.20 -16.64
N MET A 63 -3.63 -14.44 -16.75
CA MET A 63 -2.75 -15.62 -16.89
C MET A 63 -1.88 -15.51 -18.15
N GLY A 64 -0.64 -15.93 -18.01
CA GLY A 64 0.35 -15.88 -19.09
C GLY A 64 1.08 -14.54 -19.21
N LYS A 65 0.68 -13.52 -18.42
CA LYS A 65 1.30 -12.19 -18.43
C LYS A 65 2.03 -11.90 -17.13
N VAL A 66 3.09 -11.11 -17.22
CA VAL A 66 3.66 -10.39 -16.08
C VAL A 66 2.75 -9.19 -15.80
N VAL A 67 2.31 -9.03 -14.57
CA VAL A 67 1.31 -8.00 -14.23
C VAL A 67 1.85 -7.06 -13.17
N LEU A 68 1.80 -5.76 -13.48
CA LEU A 68 1.98 -4.70 -12.48
C LEU A 68 0.61 -4.28 -11.97
N ILE A 69 0.43 -4.30 -10.65
CA ILE A 69 -0.79 -3.84 -9.97
C ILE A 69 -0.41 -2.71 -9.02
N ASN A 70 -1.06 -1.54 -9.19
CA ASN A 70 -0.87 -0.40 -8.28
C ASN A 70 -2.19 -0.07 -7.60
N PHE A 71 -2.14 0.26 -6.29
CA PHE A 71 -3.30 0.64 -5.47
C PHE A 71 -3.15 2.09 -5.04
N TRP A 72 -4.19 2.89 -5.26
CA TRP A 72 -4.17 4.33 -5.00
C TRP A 72 -5.57 4.88 -4.66
N PHE A 73 -5.65 6.14 -4.24
CA PHE A 73 -6.87 6.94 -4.14
C PHE A 73 -6.56 8.44 -4.33
N GLU A 74 -7.55 9.24 -4.70
CA GLU A 74 -7.38 10.67 -5.08
C GLU A 74 -6.68 11.53 -4.01
N GLY A 75 -6.92 11.24 -2.72
CA GLY A 75 -6.28 11.96 -1.61
C GLY A 75 -4.89 11.44 -1.21
N CYS A 76 -4.36 10.43 -1.88
CA CYS A 76 -3.07 9.82 -1.57
C CYS A 76 -1.91 10.59 -2.23
N HIS A 77 -1.37 11.60 -1.57
CA HIS A 77 -0.29 12.41 -2.15
C HIS A 77 0.95 11.62 -2.60
N PRO A 78 1.45 10.61 -1.85
CA PRO A 78 2.54 9.77 -2.36
C PRO A 78 2.17 8.98 -3.61
N CYS A 79 0.92 8.50 -3.72
CA CYS A 79 0.46 7.79 -4.93
C CYS A 79 0.47 8.71 -6.15
N LEU A 80 -0.01 9.96 -5.97
CA LEU A 80 -0.05 10.95 -7.05
C LEU A 80 1.36 11.35 -7.51
N ALA A 81 2.34 11.34 -6.62
CA ALA A 81 3.74 11.65 -6.96
C ALA A 81 4.39 10.58 -7.85
N GLU A 82 3.91 9.32 -7.80
CA GLU A 82 4.43 8.21 -8.62
C GLU A 82 3.87 8.20 -10.05
N PHE A 83 2.75 8.86 -10.33
CA PHE A 83 2.01 8.67 -11.59
C PHE A 83 2.80 9.05 -12.84
N ASP A 84 3.60 10.13 -12.80
CA ASP A 84 4.43 10.51 -13.94
C ASP A 84 5.43 9.39 -14.29
N ALA A 85 6.07 8.82 -13.28
CA ALA A 85 7.02 7.72 -13.44
C ALA A 85 6.34 6.40 -13.84
N LEU A 86 5.16 6.11 -13.30
CA LEU A 86 4.36 4.94 -13.68
C LEU A 86 3.86 5.05 -15.12
N ASN A 87 3.51 6.25 -15.60
CA ASN A 87 3.21 6.50 -17.00
C ASN A 87 4.44 6.25 -17.90
N GLU A 88 5.63 6.73 -17.51
CA GLU A 88 6.87 6.46 -18.23
C GLU A 88 7.17 4.96 -18.31
N LEU A 89 7.00 4.23 -17.20
CA LEU A 89 7.14 2.77 -17.16
C LEU A 89 6.14 2.10 -18.11
N ALA A 90 4.86 2.50 -18.07
CA ALA A 90 3.83 1.97 -18.95
C ALA A 90 4.18 2.20 -20.43
N GLN A 91 4.71 3.38 -20.79
CA GLN A 91 5.16 3.66 -22.16
C GLN A 91 6.37 2.82 -22.57
N LYS A 92 7.36 2.61 -21.68
CA LYS A 92 8.52 1.75 -21.95
C LYS A 92 8.13 0.30 -22.24
N LEU A 93 7.07 -0.19 -21.62
CA LEU A 93 6.58 -1.57 -21.78
C LEU A 93 5.40 -1.67 -22.78
N LYS A 94 5.04 -0.56 -23.40
CA LYS A 94 3.97 -0.51 -24.41
C LYS A 94 4.32 -1.41 -25.59
N GLY A 95 3.36 -2.25 -25.99
CA GLY A 95 3.55 -3.21 -27.09
C GLY A 95 4.11 -4.55 -26.67
N ASN A 96 4.55 -4.73 -25.43
CA ASN A 96 4.86 -6.04 -24.90
C ASN A 96 3.54 -6.78 -24.55
N ASN A 97 3.16 -7.76 -25.38
CA ASN A 97 1.91 -8.52 -25.21
C ASN A 97 1.92 -9.41 -23.96
N ASP A 98 3.09 -9.66 -23.39
CA ASP A 98 3.29 -10.46 -22.18
C ASP A 98 3.22 -9.60 -20.90
N PHE A 99 2.96 -8.31 -21.02
CA PHE A 99 2.83 -7.38 -19.90
C PHE A 99 1.43 -6.80 -19.79
N GLU A 100 0.97 -6.60 -18.56
CA GLU A 100 -0.28 -5.91 -18.26
C GLU A 100 -0.09 -4.98 -17.05
N PHE A 101 -0.49 -3.71 -17.19
CA PHE A 101 -0.51 -2.76 -16.07
C PHE A 101 -1.95 -2.39 -15.72
N ILE A 102 -2.36 -2.74 -14.50
CA ILE A 102 -3.68 -2.42 -13.94
C ILE A 102 -3.54 -1.68 -12.62
N SER A 103 -4.52 -0.88 -12.27
CA SER A 103 -4.60 -0.28 -10.94
C SER A 103 -6.00 -0.41 -10.35
N PHE A 104 -6.07 -0.43 -9.03
CA PHE A 104 -7.30 -0.47 -8.25
C PHE A 104 -7.43 0.76 -7.37
N THR A 105 -8.65 1.28 -7.29
CA THR A 105 -9.02 2.35 -6.37
C THR A 105 -10.46 2.14 -5.89
N TRP A 106 -10.77 2.63 -4.70
CA TRP A 106 -12.16 2.69 -4.19
C TRP A 106 -12.84 4.01 -4.53
N ASP A 107 -12.14 4.94 -5.18
CA ASP A 107 -12.72 6.22 -5.58
C ASP A 107 -13.89 6.03 -6.52
N ASN A 108 -14.86 6.94 -6.47
CA ASN A 108 -15.98 6.94 -7.38
C ASN A 108 -15.58 7.31 -8.81
N THR A 109 -16.50 7.12 -9.75
CA THR A 109 -16.26 7.35 -11.18
C THR A 109 -15.78 8.76 -11.49
N GLU A 110 -16.33 9.78 -10.81
CA GLU A 110 -15.98 11.19 -11.02
C GLU A 110 -14.55 11.49 -10.55
N ALA A 111 -14.13 10.96 -9.38
CA ALA A 111 -12.78 11.09 -8.87
C ALA A 111 -11.79 10.36 -9.78
N ILE A 112 -12.11 9.13 -10.21
CA ILE A 112 -11.29 8.37 -11.17
C ILE A 112 -11.10 9.17 -12.46
N LYS A 113 -12.17 9.78 -12.98
CA LYS A 113 -12.11 10.60 -14.20
C LYS A 113 -11.18 11.80 -14.02
N ARG A 114 -11.35 12.57 -12.92
CA ARG A 114 -10.47 13.72 -12.63
C ARG A 114 -9.00 13.32 -12.56
N VAL A 115 -8.68 12.22 -11.85
CA VAL A 115 -7.30 11.74 -11.72
C VAL A 115 -6.75 11.26 -13.05
N LYS A 116 -7.51 10.46 -13.82
CA LYS A 116 -7.09 10.00 -15.15
C LYS A 116 -6.79 11.16 -16.11
N GLU A 117 -7.62 12.19 -16.11
CA GLU A 117 -7.43 13.37 -16.96
C GLU A 117 -6.24 14.22 -16.50
N LYS A 118 -6.17 14.51 -15.18
CA LYS A 118 -5.12 15.37 -14.61
C LYS A 118 -3.72 14.79 -14.77
N TYR A 119 -3.58 13.47 -14.60
CA TYR A 119 -2.28 12.78 -14.64
C TYR A 119 -2.05 11.98 -15.93
N GLU A 120 -2.97 12.07 -16.90
CA GLU A 120 -2.89 11.40 -18.20
C GLU A 120 -2.54 9.90 -18.09
N LEU A 121 -3.21 9.17 -17.15
CA LEU A 121 -2.84 7.81 -16.81
C LEU A 121 -2.79 6.88 -18.02
N GLN A 122 -1.65 6.25 -18.26
CA GLN A 122 -1.36 5.36 -19.39
C GLN A 122 -1.64 3.88 -19.08
N PHE A 123 -2.24 3.57 -17.94
CA PHE A 123 -2.57 2.22 -17.48
C PHE A 123 -4.06 2.09 -17.16
N LYS A 124 -4.53 0.84 -17.04
CA LYS A 124 -5.96 0.57 -16.80
C LYS A 124 -6.32 0.81 -15.34
N VAL A 125 -7.38 1.56 -15.10
CA VAL A 125 -7.94 1.80 -13.76
C VAL A 125 -9.22 1.01 -13.59
N PHE A 126 -9.37 0.34 -12.45
CA PHE A 126 -10.55 -0.40 -12.06
C PHE A 126 -11.06 0.09 -10.71
N HIS A 127 -12.35 0.38 -10.65
CA HIS A 127 -13.04 0.61 -9.38
C HIS A 127 -13.33 -0.72 -8.70
N VAL A 128 -13.07 -0.79 -7.40
CA VAL A 128 -13.56 -1.81 -6.47
C VAL A 128 -13.96 -1.11 -5.17
N ASP A 129 -14.84 -1.69 -4.37
CA ASP A 129 -15.17 -1.08 -3.08
C ASP A 129 -13.98 -1.08 -2.10
N ASP A 130 -14.04 -0.27 -1.04
CA ASP A 130 -12.94 -0.12 -0.07
C ASP A 130 -12.54 -1.46 0.57
N LYS A 131 -13.51 -2.30 0.93
CA LYS A 131 -13.26 -3.62 1.52
C LYS A 131 -12.50 -4.52 0.56
N GLU A 132 -12.93 -4.54 -0.71
CA GLU A 132 -12.26 -5.32 -1.75
C GLU A 132 -10.87 -4.76 -2.07
N CYS A 133 -10.72 -3.44 -2.15
CA CYS A 133 -9.42 -2.80 -2.36
C CYS A 133 -8.43 -3.18 -1.25
N ARG A 134 -8.85 -3.13 0.02
CA ARG A 134 -8.04 -3.58 1.17
C ARG A 134 -7.71 -5.06 1.12
N ARG A 135 -8.66 -5.90 0.73
CA ARG A 135 -8.44 -7.34 0.58
C ARG A 135 -7.41 -7.64 -0.50
N LEU A 136 -7.50 -6.97 -1.64
CA LEU A 136 -6.59 -7.16 -2.77
C LEU A 136 -5.19 -6.62 -2.49
N ASN A 137 -5.06 -5.48 -1.80
CA ASN A 137 -3.76 -4.95 -1.38
C ASN A 137 -3.20 -5.63 -0.11
N GLN A 138 -3.89 -6.69 0.37
CA GLN A 138 -3.50 -7.49 1.53
C GLN A 138 -3.41 -6.68 2.84
N ASN A 139 -4.31 -5.71 3.01
CA ASN A 139 -4.37 -4.78 4.14
C ASN A 139 -3.06 -4.00 4.34
N ASN A 140 -2.36 -3.71 3.26
CA ASN A 140 -1.27 -2.74 3.24
C ASN A 140 -1.82 -1.31 3.12
N GLY A 141 -0.96 -0.33 3.31
CA GLY A 141 -1.27 1.09 3.08
C GLY A 141 -1.29 1.48 1.60
N TYR A 142 -1.15 2.77 1.32
CA TYR A 142 -1.11 3.31 -0.03
C TYR A 142 0.05 4.30 -0.19
N PRO A 143 0.71 4.30 -1.37
CA PRO A 143 0.52 3.33 -2.44
C PRO A 143 0.92 1.91 -2.03
N THR A 144 0.32 0.93 -2.68
CA THR A 144 0.83 -0.46 -2.69
C THR A 144 1.04 -0.88 -4.13
N THR A 145 2.19 -1.47 -4.41
CA THR A 145 2.56 -1.97 -5.73
C THR A 145 2.90 -3.45 -5.65
N ILE A 146 2.29 -4.24 -6.54
CA ILE A 146 2.46 -5.69 -6.61
C ILE A 146 2.86 -6.09 -8.03
N ILE A 147 3.84 -6.99 -8.16
CA ILE A 147 4.20 -7.62 -9.45
C ILE A 147 3.82 -9.10 -9.37
N LEU A 148 3.11 -9.57 -10.38
CA LEU A 148 2.76 -10.99 -10.54
C LEU A 148 3.57 -11.60 -11.68
N ASP A 149 3.96 -12.86 -11.49
CA ASP A 149 4.48 -13.69 -12.58
C ASP A 149 3.38 -14.14 -13.53
N ARG A 150 3.77 -14.82 -14.61
CA ARG A 150 2.85 -15.37 -15.63
C ARG A 150 1.85 -16.41 -15.10
N LYS A 151 2.08 -16.94 -13.87
CA LYS A 151 1.19 -17.88 -13.16
C LYS A 151 0.28 -17.19 -12.15
N GLY A 152 0.32 -15.84 -12.09
CA GLY A 152 -0.47 -15.05 -11.15
C GLY A 152 0.03 -15.12 -9.71
N LYS A 153 1.29 -15.51 -9.47
CA LYS A 153 1.92 -15.50 -8.14
C LYS A 153 2.62 -14.17 -7.89
N ILE A 154 2.53 -13.70 -6.66
CA ILE A 154 3.20 -12.46 -6.22
C ILE A 154 4.71 -12.68 -6.21
N LYS A 155 5.45 -11.87 -6.95
CA LYS A 155 6.91 -11.87 -7.03
C LYS A 155 7.53 -10.67 -6.30
N TYR A 156 6.79 -9.59 -6.26
CA TYR A 156 7.20 -8.37 -5.59
C TYR A 156 6.01 -7.69 -4.94
N LEU A 157 6.23 -7.10 -3.78
CA LEU A 157 5.25 -6.26 -3.08
C LEU A 157 5.98 -5.14 -2.36
N ALA A 158 5.60 -3.91 -2.63
CA ALA A 158 6.02 -2.72 -1.90
C ALA A 158 4.80 -1.94 -1.41
N CYS A 159 4.92 -1.37 -0.22
CA CYS A 159 3.91 -0.49 0.36
C CYS A 159 4.57 0.79 0.87
N GLY A 160 3.88 1.91 0.69
CA GLY A 160 4.39 3.24 1.00
C GLY A 160 5.07 3.90 -0.19
N GLY A 161 5.22 5.20 -0.11
CA GLY A 161 5.80 6.03 -1.15
C GLY A 161 6.27 7.36 -0.58
N THR A 162 6.74 8.23 -1.45
CA THR A 162 7.21 9.57 -1.14
C THR A 162 6.42 10.61 -1.92
N THR A 163 6.29 11.81 -1.38
CA THR A 163 5.75 12.97 -2.11
C THR A 163 6.78 13.66 -3.00
N ASP A 164 8.05 13.26 -2.88
CA ASP A 164 9.15 13.72 -3.73
C ASP A 164 9.11 12.95 -5.07
N LYS A 165 8.80 13.65 -6.15
CA LYS A 165 8.64 13.06 -7.49
C LYS A 165 9.93 12.44 -8.03
N GLU A 166 11.10 12.99 -7.72
CA GLU A 166 12.37 12.44 -8.19
C GLU A 166 12.68 11.11 -7.52
N LYS A 167 12.47 11.01 -6.20
CA LYS A 167 12.60 9.75 -5.47
C LYS A 167 11.57 8.72 -5.90
N ALA A 168 10.33 9.16 -6.17
CA ALA A 168 9.31 8.29 -6.72
C ALA A 168 9.73 7.74 -8.10
N LYS A 169 10.28 8.59 -8.97
CA LYS A 169 10.82 8.19 -10.27
C LYS A 169 12.01 7.24 -10.13
N GLU A 170 12.93 7.53 -9.23
CA GLU A 170 14.06 6.64 -8.94
C GLU A 170 13.55 5.25 -8.55
N PHE A 171 12.63 5.15 -7.60
CA PHE A 171 12.05 3.86 -7.19
C PHE A 171 11.40 3.11 -8.36
N VAL A 172 10.58 3.78 -9.17
CA VAL A 172 9.88 3.14 -10.30
C VAL A 172 10.90 2.65 -11.34
N MET A 173 11.92 3.45 -11.66
CA MET A 173 12.85 3.13 -12.74
C MET A 173 13.99 2.19 -12.33
N THR A 174 14.46 2.28 -11.08
CA THR A 174 15.60 1.49 -10.61
C THR A 174 15.20 0.24 -9.81
N THR A 175 13.95 0.17 -9.38
CA THR A 175 13.44 -0.98 -8.62
C THR A 175 12.31 -1.68 -9.37
N LEU A 176 11.17 -1.01 -9.62
CA LEU A 176 10.01 -1.69 -10.21
C LEU A 176 10.25 -2.19 -11.63
N LEU A 177 10.84 -1.38 -12.49
CA LEU A 177 11.10 -1.77 -13.88
C LEU A 177 12.04 -2.98 -13.98
N PRO A 178 13.21 -3.04 -13.27
CA PRO A 178 14.04 -4.24 -13.23
C PRO A 178 13.33 -5.47 -12.64
N GLU A 179 12.50 -5.32 -11.58
CA GLU A 179 11.75 -6.45 -11.02
C GLU A 179 10.74 -7.02 -12.03
N ILE A 180 10.06 -6.17 -12.80
CA ILE A 180 9.17 -6.61 -13.89
C ILE A 180 9.97 -7.35 -14.96
N GLN A 181 11.12 -6.82 -15.35
CA GLN A 181 11.95 -7.41 -16.42
C GLN A 181 12.50 -8.80 -16.08
N LYS A 182 12.70 -9.11 -14.80
CA LYS A 182 13.11 -10.46 -14.35
C LYS A 182 12.05 -11.54 -14.58
N GLU A 183 10.79 -11.17 -14.74
CA GLU A 183 9.67 -12.11 -14.87
C GLU A 183 9.29 -12.39 -16.34
N PHE A 184 9.91 -11.72 -17.32
CA PHE A 184 9.74 -12.02 -18.75
C PHE A 184 10.55 -13.25 -19.17
#